data_4813bccca2e32d06d88f05cc50daeacf
#
_entry.id   4813bccca2e32d06d88f05cc50daeacf
#
_cell.length_a   1.000
_cell.length_b   1.000
_cell.length_c   1.000
_cell.angle_alpha   90.00
_cell.angle_beta   90.00
_cell.angle_gamma   90.00
#
_symmetry.space_group_name_H-M   'P 1'
#
loop_
_entity.id
_entity.type
_entity.pdbx_description
1 polymer ?
#
loop_
_entity_poly.entity_id
_entity_poly.type
_entity_poly.pdbx_seq_one_letter_code
_entity_poly.pdbx_strand_id
1 'polypeptide(L)'
;MNSMKPLSISLTVLLLVVALAGFEGCASVDASNTESLLSAAGFRSRTPSTPKQQALYSQLAPYKLERRMKNGKVLYTYADKQKGIVYIGGEAEYQQYKRLALQQSIAESQLQAAEINETASLNWGPDWGPWQVWW
;
A
#
# COMPACT_ATOMS: atom_id res chain seq x y z
N MET A 1 -44.43 24.20 -26.12
CA MET A 1 -44.66 22.75 -26.09
C MET A 1 -43.42 22.09 -25.56
N ASN A 2 -43.56 21.41 -24.46
CA ASN A 2 -42.61 20.52 -23.77
C ASN A 2 -41.27 21.08 -23.35
N SER A 3 -41.34 21.89 -22.33
CA SER A 3 -40.32 22.11 -21.35
C SER A 3 -40.08 20.80 -20.57
N MET A 4 -39.13 19.98 -20.95
CA MET A 4 -38.69 18.81 -20.17
C MET A 4 -37.28 19.07 -19.67
N LYS A 5 -37.20 19.69 -18.54
CA LYS A 5 -36.59 19.30 -17.26
C LYS A 5 -35.07 19.08 -17.28
N PRO A 6 -34.30 20.11 -16.95
CA PRO A 6 -32.87 20.00 -16.67
C PRO A 6 -32.57 19.38 -15.28
N LEU A 7 -33.60 19.02 -14.49
CA LEU A 7 -33.42 18.54 -13.12
C LEU A 7 -32.84 17.12 -13.01
N SER A 8 -33.11 16.26 -13.99
CA SER A 8 -32.63 14.85 -13.95
C SER A 8 -31.15 14.68 -14.32
N ILE A 9 -30.65 15.56 -15.19
CA ILE A 9 -29.25 15.54 -15.62
C ILE A 9 -28.34 16.05 -14.50
N SER A 10 -28.79 17.03 -13.73
CA SER A 10 -28.04 17.59 -12.61
C SER A 10 -27.87 16.58 -11.45
N LEU A 11 -28.88 15.74 -11.20
CA LEU A 11 -28.84 14.73 -10.14
C LEU A 11 -27.91 13.54 -10.50
N THR A 12 -27.92 13.12 -11.77
CA THR A 12 -27.03 12.04 -12.25
C THR A 12 -25.56 12.47 -12.30
N VAL A 13 -25.27 13.71 -12.68
CA VAL A 13 -23.91 14.26 -12.65
C VAL A 13 -23.40 14.40 -11.22
N LEU A 14 -24.23 14.80 -10.27
CA LEU A 14 -23.87 14.89 -8.86
C LEU A 14 -23.56 13.52 -8.25
N LEU A 15 -24.33 12.49 -8.61
CA LEU A 15 -24.10 11.11 -8.15
C LEU A 15 -22.80 10.52 -8.72
N LEU A 16 -22.44 10.88 -9.95
CA LEU A 16 -21.21 10.41 -10.61
C LEU A 16 -19.95 11.03 -9.99
N VAL A 17 -20.04 12.30 -9.57
CA VAL A 17 -18.91 13.01 -8.92
C VAL A 17 -18.60 12.46 -7.53
N VAL A 18 -19.63 12.03 -6.77
CA VAL A 18 -19.45 11.44 -5.43
C VAL A 18 -18.82 10.05 -5.51
N ALA A 19 -19.04 9.29 -6.59
CA ALA A 19 -18.46 7.96 -6.76
C ALA A 19 -16.95 7.96 -7.05
N LEU A 20 -16.38 9.09 -7.51
CA LEU A 20 -14.94 9.22 -7.82
C LEU A 20 -14.08 9.62 -6.61
N ALA A 21 -14.68 10.07 -5.50
CA ALA A 21 -13.95 10.53 -4.32
C ALA A 21 -13.57 9.41 -3.33
N GLY A 22 -13.95 8.16 -3.59
CA GLY A 22 -13.83 7.06 -2.62
C GLY A 22 -12.58 6.18 -2.70
N PHE A 23 -11.65 6.40 -3.66
CA PHE A 23 -10.53 5.47 -3.88
C PHE A 23 -9.17 5.94 -3.35
N GLU A 24 -9.06 7.08 -2.71
CA GLU A 24 -7.76 7.62 -2.26
C GLU A 24 -7.28 7.08 -0.89
N GLY A 25 -8.15 6.43 -0.11
CA GLY A 25 -7.83 6.03 1.26
C GLY A 25 -6.88 4.83 1.39
N CYS A 26 -6.92 3.86 0.50
CA CYS A 26 -6.10 2.63 0.63
C CYS A 26 -4.66 2.84 0.16
N ALA A 27 -4.43 3.64 -0.88
CA ALA A 27 -3.09 3.87 -1.43
C ALA A 27 -2.15 4.61 -0.46
N SER A 28 -2.67 5.47 0.41
CA SER A 28 -1.88 6.23 1.38
C SER A 28 -1.40 5.39 2.56
N VAL A 29 -2.20 4.42 3.01
CA VAL A 29 -1.82 3.50 4.10
C VAL A 29 -0.73 2.54 3.61
N ASP A 30 -0.88 1.97 2.43
CA ASP A 30 0.11 1.08 1.82
C ASP A 30 1.43 1.82 1.53
N ALA A 31 1.36 3.09 1.09
CA ALA A 31 2.53 3.92 0.88
C ALA A 31 3.30 4.17 2.19
N SER A 32 2.61 4.54 3.27
CA SER A 32 3.22 4.79 4.58
C SER A 32 3.92 3.55 5.14
N ASN A 33 3.29 2.39 4.99
CA ASN A 33 3.87 1.12 5.40
C ASN A 33 5.12 0.76 4.58
N THR A 34 5.05 0.91 3.26
CA THR A 34 6.19 0.71 2.35
C THR A 34 7.35 1.63 2.70
N GLU A 35 7.11 2.92 2.97
CA GLU A 35 8.13 3.89 3.35
C GLU A 35 8.81 3.55 4.68
N SER A 36 8.03 3.06 5.65
CA SER A 36 8.58 2.59 6.93
C SER A 36 9.51 1.40 6.72
N LEU A 37 9.14 0.45 5.89
CA LEU A 37 9.97 -0.70 5.53
C LEU A 37 11.23 -0.28 4.75
N LEU A 38 11.10 0.65 3.79
CA LEU A 38 12.24 1.19 3.05
C LEU A 38 13.23 1.89 3.97
N SER A 39 12.73 2.71 4.90
CA SER A 39 13.56 3.40 5.90
C SER A 39 14.28 2.40 6.82
N ALA A 40 13.56 1.39 7.33
CA ALA A 40 14.12 0.33 8.15
C ALA A 40 15.15 -0.54 7.39
N ALA A 41 14.99 -0.67 6.08
CA ALA A 41 15.92 -1.38 5.21
C ALA A 41 17.19 -0.57 4.88
N GLY A 42 17.25 0.72 5.25
CA GLY A 42 18.41 1.59 5.03
C GLY A 42 18.33 2.45 3.77
N PHE A 43 17.20 2.49 3.09
CA PHE A 43 16.99 3.46 1.99
C PHE A 43 17.07 4.89 2.53
N ARG A 44 17.68 5.76 1.75
CA ARG A 44 17.83 7.18 2.10
C ARG A 44 16.77 8.00 1.38
N SER A 45 16.00 8.78 2.13
CA SER A 45 15.07 9.76 1.57
C SER A 45 15.81 11.00 1.08
N ARG A 46 15.38 11.55 -0.04
CA ARG A 46 15.91 12.77 -0.67
C ARG A 46 14.77 13.61 -1.23
N THR A 47 14.90 14.93 -1.08
CA THR A 47 14.02 15.89 -1.75
C THR A 47 14.73 16.42 -2.98
N PRO A 48 14.16 16.30 -4.19
CA PRO A 48 14.74 16.86 -5.41
C PRO A 48 14.82 18.40 -5.31
N SER A 49 16.02 18.95 -5.29
CA SER A 49 16.25 20.39 -5.10
C SER A 49 16.76 21.10 -6.36
N THR A 50 17.41 20.36 -7.28
CA THR A 50 17.92 20.92 -8.52
C THR A 50 16.98 20.64 -9.70
N PRO A 51 16.98 21.48 -10.76
CA PRO A 51 16.17 21.22 -11.95
C PRO A 51 16.39 19.84 -12.56
N LYS A 52 17.63 19.36 -12.58
CA LYS A 52 17.99 18.02 -13.07
C LYS A 52 17.38 16.92 -12.20
N GLN A 53 17.42 17.07 -10.87
CA GLN A 53 16.82 16.11 -9.94
C GLN A 53 15.28 16.10 -10.06
N GLN A 54 14.67 17.27 -10.21
CA GLN A 54 13.22 17.39 -10.42
C GLN A 54 12.78 16.75 -11.74
N ALA A 55 13.54 16.93 -12.82
CA ALA A 55 13.28 16.27 -14.10
C ALA A 55 13.38 14.73 -14.00
N LEU A 56 14.36 14.20 -13.28
CA LEU A 56 14.46 12.76 -13.03
C LEU A 56 13.33 12.25 -12.13
N TYR A 57 13.00 12.99 -11.08
CA TYR A 57 11.91 12.66 -10.17
C TYR A 57 10.54 12.62 -10.86
N SER A 58 10.28 13.55 -11.78
CA SER A 58 9.01 13.59 -12.54
C SER A 58 8.77 12.34 -13.38
N GLN A 59 9.86 11.69 -13.83
CA GLN A 59 9.82 10.46 -14.64
C GLN A 59 9.60 9.18 -13.80
N LEU A 60 9.74 9.26 -12.47
CA LEU A 60 9.49 8.12 -11.61
C LEU A 60 8.00 7.84 -11.48
N ALA A 61 7.61 6.56 -11.59
CA ALA A 61 6.26 6.16 -11.28
C ALA A 61 5.95 6.41 -9.79
N PRO A 62 4.76 6.96 -9.45
CA PRO A 62 4.38 7.20 -8.07
C PRO A 62 4.18 5.87 -7.33
N TYR A 63 4.63 5.82 -6.08
CA TYR A 63 4.40 4.70 -5.14
C TYR A 63 4.84 3.33 -5.65
N LYS A 64 5.88 3.30 -6.51
CA LYS A 64 6.43 2.08 -7.08
C LYS A 64 7.93 2.00 -6.86
N LEU A 65 8.38 0.84 -6.38
CA LEU A 65 9.81 0.54 -6.28
C LEU A 65 10.35 0.12 -7.66
N GLU A 66 11.23 0.92 -8.21
CA GLU A 66 11.82 0.70 -9.54
C GLU A 66 13.31 0.43 -9.44
N ARG A 67 13.77 -0.58 -10.18
CA ARG A 67 15.19 -0.87 -10.38
C ARG A 67 15.75 0.00 -11.50
N ARG A 68 16.83 0.68 -11.22
CA ARG A 68 17.54 1.54 -12.19
C ARG A 68 19.03 1.25 -12.20
N MET A 69 19.67 1.52 -13.32
CA MET A 69 21.12 1.45 -13.43
C MET A 69 21.70 2.86 -13.60
N LYS A 70 22.73 3.17 -12.81
CA LYS A 70 23.49 4.42 -12.91
C LYS A 70 24.98 4.13 -12.77
N ASN A 71 25.76 4.48 -13.78
CA ASN A 71 27.22 4.27 -13.80
C ASN A 71 27.62 2.82 -13.50
N GLY A 72 26.91 1.84 -14.07
CA GLY A 72 27.14 0.40 -13.85
C GLY A 72 26.68 -0.13 -12.50
N LYS A 73 26.12 0.70 -11.62
CA LYS A 73 25.57 0.31 -10.32
C LYS A 73 24.07 0.20 -10.37
N VAL A 74 23.52 -0.84 -9.73
CA VAL A 74 22.08 -1.03 -9.53
C VAL A 74 21.63 -0.14 -8.39
N LEU A 75 20.57 0.62 -8.63
CA LEU A 75 19.88 1.44 -7.64
C LEU A 75 18.39 1.10 -7.68
N TYR A 76 17.75 1.20 -6.54
CA TYR A 76 16.31 1.09 -6.37
C TYR A 76 15.75 2.43 -5.92
N THR A 77 14.67 2.88 -6.55
CA THR A 77 14.05 4.17 -6.28
C THR A 77 12.55 3.99 -6.04
N TYR A 78 12.03 4.71 -5.07
CA TYR A 78 10.60 4.79 -4.76
C TYR A 78 10.22 6.25 -4.56
N ALA A 79 9.22 6.74 -5.30
CA ALA A 79 8.81 8.14 -5.28
C ALA A 79 7.48 8.32 -4.55
N ASP A 80 7.49 9.06 -3.45
CA ASP A 80 6.27 9.60 -2.85
C ASP A 80 5.97 10.97 -3.48
N LYS A 81 4.96 11.00 -4.34
CA LYS A 81 4.56 12.22 -5.05
C LYS A 81 3.79 13.20 -4.18
N GLN A 82 3.16 12.74 -3.10
CA GLN A 82 2.47 13.62 -2.14
C GLN A 82 3.47 14.40 -1.28
N LYS A 83 4.48 13.71 -0.76
CA LYS A 83 5.52 14.32 0.08
C LYS A 83 6.63 14.98 -0.73
N GLY A 84 6.70 14.75 -2.04
CA GLY A 84 7.75 15.28 -2.89
C GLY A 84 9.14 14.70 -2.60
N ILE A 85 9.22 13.46 -2.12
CA ILE A 85 10.46 12.78 -1.75
C ILE A 85 10.70 11.52 -2.58
N VAL A 86 11.95 11.12 -2.67
CA VAL A 86 12.37 9.86 -3.27
C VAL A 86 13.24 9.08 -2.28
N TYR A 87 12.94 7.79 -2.12
CA TYR A 87 13.78 6.85 -1.41
C TYR A 87 14.74 6.19 -2.39
N ILE A 88 16.02 6.12 -2.03
CA ILE A 88 17.08 5.57 -2.89
C ILE A 88 17.88 4.57 -2.06
N GLY A 89 18.02 3.36 -2.58
CA GLY A 89 18.84 2.30 -1.99
C GLY A 89 19.58 1.51 -3.05
N GLY A 90 20.60 0.77 -2.64
CA GLY A 90 21.29 -0.19 -3.49
C GLY A 90 20.73 -1.59 -3.35
N GLU A 91 21.49 -2.58 -3.83
CA GLU A 91 21.10 -3.99 -3.79
C GLU A 91 21.00 -4.52 -2.33
N ALA A 92 21.91 -4.10 -1.45
CA ALA A 92 21.89 -4.55 -0.06
C ALA A 92 20.64 -4.09 0.69
N GLU A 93 20.27 -2.81 0.53
CA GLU A 93 19.05 -2.22 1.08
C GLU A 93 17.80 -2.87 0.50
N TYR A 94 17.80 -3.18 -0.80
CA TYR A 94 16.70 -3.89 -1.44
C TYR A 94 16.51 -5.30 -0.90
N GLN A 95 17.58 -6.06 -0.67
CA GLN A 95 17.50 -7.39 -0.07
C GLN A 95 16.99 -7.30 1.38
N GLN A 96 17.41 -6.29 2.14
CA GLN A 96 16.91 -6.06 3.49
C GLN A 96 15.40 -5.71 3.47
N TYR A 97 14.98 -4.83 2.56
CA TYR A 97 13.57 -4.50 2.35
C TYR A 97 12.72 -5.76 2.10
N LYS A 98 13.15 -6.63 1.20
CA LYS A 98 12.44 -7.88 0.92
C LYS A 98 12.31 -8.78 2.15
N ARG A 99 13.35 -8.88 2.98
CA ARG A 99 13.29 -9.66 4.22
C ARG A 99 12.28 -9.09 5.20
N LEU A 100 12.27 -7.77 5.41
CA LEU A 100 11.34 -7.09 6.30
C LEU A 100 9.90 -7.20 5.82
N ALA A 101 9.66 -7.02 4.53
CA ALA A 101 8.33 -7.15 3.92
C ALA A 101 7.79 -8.59 4.07
N LEU A 102 8.63 -9.60 3.90
CA LEU A 102 8.25 -11.00 4.12
C LEU A 102 7.92 -11.27 5.60
N GLN A 103 8.72 -10.78 6.53
CA GLN A 103 8.47 -10.93 7.96
C GLN A 103 7.13 -10.28 8.37
N GLN A 104 6.83 -9.11 7.84
CA GLN A 104 5.56 -8.44 8.08
C GLN A 104 4.38 -9.25 7.53
N SER A 105 4.47 -9.73 6.30
CA SER A 105 3.43 -10.55 5.67
C SER A 105 3.16 -11.84 6.46
N ILE A 106 4.20 -12.48 7.00
CA ILE A 106 4.05 -13.67 7.87
C ILE A 106 3.32 -13.29 9.17
N ALA A 107 3.71 -12.19 9.81
CA ALA A 107 3.08 -11.73 11.05
C ALA A 107 1.60 -11.40 10.84
N GLU A 108 1.25 -10.71 9.76
CA GLU A 108 -0.13 -10.39 9.39
C GLU A 108 -0.95 -11.66 9.15
N SER A 109 -0.39 -12.65 8.44
CA SER A 109 -1.04 -13.93 8.19
C SER A 109 -1.27 -14.73 9.47
N GLN A 110 -0.35 -14.69 10.44
CA GLN A 110 -0.50 -15.32 11.74
C GLN A 110 -1.60 -14.67 12.59
N LEU A 111 -1.69 -13.33 12.56
CA LEU A 111 -2.76 -12.60 13.25
C LEU A 111 -4.14 -12.96 12.67
N GLN A 112 -4.28 -12.97 11.35
CA GLN A 112 -5.52 -13.38 10.69
C GLN A 112 -5.91 -14.81 11.04
N ALA A 113 -4.95 -15.74 11.07
CA ALA A 113 -5.21 -17.12 11.46
C ALA A 113 -5.65 -17.24 12.93
N ALA A 114 -5.07 -16.44 13.83
CA ALA A 114 -5.46 -16.40 15.23
C ALA A 114 -6.90 -15.87 15.41
N GLU A 115 -7.27 -14.80 14.71
CA GLU A 115 -8.62 -14.24 14.72
C GLU A 115 -9.65 -15.25 14.19
N ILE A 116 -9.34 -15.96 13.11
CA ILE A 116 -10.21 -17.02 12.57
C ILE A 116 -10.39 -18.16 13.59
N ASN A 117 -9.31 -18.57 14.25
CA ASN A 117 -9.39 -19.62 15.26
C ASN A 117 -10.19 -19.19 16.49
N GLU A 118 -10.08 -17.93 16.92
CA GLU A 118 -10.85 -17.39 18.03
C GLU A 118 -12.34 -17.35 17.69
N THR A 119 -12.70 -16.83 16.52
CA THR A 119 -14.10 -16.79 16.05
C THR A 119 -14.67 -18.19 15.82
N ALA A 120 -13.87 -19.13 15.32
CA ALA A 120 -14.26 -20.51 15.16
C ALA A 120 -14.55 -21.17 16.53
N SER A 121 -13.71 -20.94 17.54
CA SER A 121 -13.91 -21.48 18.88
C SER A 121 -15.17 -20.94 19.56
N LEU A 122 -15.55 -19.69 19.30
CA LEU A 122 -16.78 -19.07 19.80
C LEU A 122 -18.05 -19.58 19.08
N ASN A 123 -17.91 -20.02 17.85
CA ASN A 123 -19.04 -20.47 17.01
C ASN A 123 -19.33 -21.98 17.12
N TRP A 124 -18.45 -22.74 17.77
CA TRP A 124 -18.67 -24.12 18.13
C TRP A 124 -19.48 -24.14 19.44
N GLY A 125 -20.80 -24.07 19.30
CA GLY A 125 -21.72 -24.05 20.44
C GLY A 125 -21.59 -25.30 21.32
N PRO A 126 -22.24 -25.31 22.50
CA PRO A 126 -22.15 -26.38 23.52
C PRO A 126 -22.66 -27.75 23.05
N ASP A 127 -23.27 -27.83 21.87
CA ASP A 127 -23.85 -29.09 21.32
C ASP A 127 -22.78 -30.06 20.76
N TRP A 128 -21.56 -29.60 20.59
CA TRP A 128 -20.41 -30.45 20.23
C TRP A 128 -19.67 -30.82 21.54
N GLY A 129 -20.26 -31.71 22.31
CA GLY A 129 -19.70 -32.20 23.57
C GLY A 129 -18.22 -32.56 23.49
N PRO A 130 -17.50 -32.58 24.63
CA PRO A 130 -16.06 -32.76 24.67
C PRO A 130 -15.68 -34.07 23.99
N TRP A 131 -14.72 -34.01 23.08
CA TRP A 131 -14.13 -35.11 22.32
C TRP A 131 -13.54 -36.22 23.21
N GLN A 132 -13.67 -36.09 24.52
CA GLN A 132 -13.12 -37.03 25.52
C GLN A 132 -13.88 -38.32 25.68
N VAL A 133 -15.00 -38.53 24.97
CA VAL A 133 -15.84 -39.71 25.14
C VAL A 133 -15.50 -40.86 24.17
N TRP A 134 -14.51 -40.69 23.30
CA TRP A 134 -14.19 -41.70 22.28
C TRP A 134 -12.80 -42.39 22.44
N TRP A 135 -12.21 -42.31 23.63
CA TRP A 135 -11.01 -43.08 23.98
C TRP A 135 -11.27 -43.96 25.21
#